data_fddb50a5788a8a8a7271d35440449276
#
_entry.id   fddb50a5788a8a8a7271d35440449276
#
_cell.length_a   1.000
_cell.length_b   1.000
_cell.length_c   1.000
_cell.angle_alpha   90.00
_cell.angle_beta   90.00
_cell.angle_gamma   90.00
#
_symmetry.space_group_name_H-M   'P 1'
#
loop_
_entity.id
_entity.type
_entity.pdbx_description
1 polymer ?
#
loop_
_entity_poly.entity_id
_entity_poly.type
_entity_poly.pdbx_seq_one_letter_code
_entity_poly.pdbx_strand_id
1 'polypeptide(L)'
;MKSIKYRGYRRTISEYTKRASSLPTVHETTEINITGLREFCKENDVTLTAVIIKVLASVQKKHPLSNSFIARNIFLRKTIYLPDEVDMAVAIEMHAFDSHFSTIVVLRDINRKTVREIGSEIDGLRHLTYTQLPLSGLTTLMDRLPDFMKSIGLGIVSQIPALRQRLFGTMGFSSLGKYGLKSFDTLFYLNVGYGIGGIEEKVILKDGSVQTVPTLTITQTSDHRIVDGAEAARILAEIKRIFESGEYKTILKV
;
A
#
# COMPACT_ATOMS: atom_id res chain seq x y z
N MET A 1 29.17 24.57 2.57
CA MET A 1 28.18 23.49 2.57
C MET A 1 26.87 24.04 3.14
N LYS A 2 25.74 23.87 2.44
CA LYS A 2 24.41 24.25 2.95
C LYS A 2 23.88 23.12 3.84
N SER A 3 23.25 23.44 4.98
CA SER A 3 22.62 22.47 5.88
C SER A 3 21.14 22.79 6.08
N ILE A 4 20.32 21.76 6.19
CA ILE A 4 18.89 21.87 6.50
C ILE A 4 18.65 21.16 7.83
N LYS A 5 17.86 21.77 8.71
CA LYS A 5 17.54 21.15 10.00
C LYS A 5 16.70 19.89 9.79
N TYR A 6 17.18 18.77 10.34
CA TYR A 6 16.47 17.50 10.38
C TYR A 6 15.41 17.52 11.49
N ARG A 7 14.17 17.91 11.14
CA ARG A 7 13.08 18.11 12.11
C ARG A 7 11.71 17.89 11.46
N GLY A 8 10.67 17.95 12.29
CA GLY A 8 9.28 17.82 11.87
C GLY A 8 8.97 16.40 11.39
N TYR A 9 8.09 16.27 10.42
CA TYR A 9 7.64 14.99 9.87
C TYR A 9 8.78 14.05 9.46
N ARG A 10 9.95 14.57 9.01
CA ARG A 10 11.11 13.74 8.64
C ARG A 10 11.66 12.93 9.81
N ARG A 11 11.60 13.45 11.04
CA ARG A 11 11.99 12.70 12.24
C ARG A 11 11.02 11.57 12.52
N THR A 12 9.71 11.82 12.39
CA THR A 12 8.67 10.80 12.59
C THR A 12 8.75 9.71 11.51
N ILE A 13 8.93 10.09 10.24
CA ILE A 13 9.16 9.14 9.13
C ILE A 13 10.42 8.30 9.39
N SER A 14 11.51 8.90 9.86
CA SER A 14 12.75 8.18 10.14
C SER A 14 12.54 7.05 11.17
N GLU A 15 11.81 7.30 12.24
CA GLU A 15 11.51 6.25 13.22
C GLU A 15 10.60 5.16 12.67
N TYR A 16 9.66 5.52 11.80
CA TYR A 16 8.82 4.57 11.09
C TYR A 16 9.62 3.70 10.11
N THR A 17 10.44 4.32 9.25
CA THR A 17 11.24 3.61 8.24
C THR A 17 12.32 2.74 8.87
N LYS A 18 12.92 3.16 9.99
CA LYS A 18 13.83 2.34 10.78
C LYS A 18 13.19 1.03 11.23
N ARG A 19 11.91 1.06 11.61
CA ARG A 19 11.16 -0.16 11.95
C ARG A 19 10.81 -0.98 10.72
N ALA A 20 10.39 -0.33 9.64
CA ALA A 20 10.07 -1.00 8.39
C ALA A 20 11.31 -1.72 7.82
N SER A 21 12.49 -1.09 7.84
CA SER A 21 13.75 -1.70 7.38
C SER A 21 14.26 -2.85 8.26
N SER A 22 13.70 -3.05 9.45
CA SER A 22 14.04 -4.19 10.30
C SER A 22 13.25 -5.46 9.98
N LEU A 23 12.30 -5.40 9.06
CA LEU A 23 11.55 -6.56 8.61
C LEU A 23 12.39 -7.34 7.57
N PRO A 24 12.51 -8.67 7.69
CA PRO A 24 13.13 -9.50 6.65
C PRO A 24 12.14 -9.64 5.49
N THR A 25 12.24 -8.75 4.51
CA THR A 25 11.32 -8.70 3.38
C THR A 25 11.85 -9.48 2.18
N VAL A 26 10.91 -10.07 1.43
CA VAL A 26 11.12 -10.59 0.07
C VAL A 26 10.28 -9.78 -0.90
N HIS A 27 10.72 -9.74 -2.15
CA HIS A 27 10.13 -8.91 -3.20
C HIS A 27 9.85 -9.76 -4.42
N GLU A 28 8.62 -9.80 -4.85
CA GLU A 28 8.19 -10.48 -6.06
C GLU A 28 7.52 -9.48 -7.00
N THR A 29 7.73 -9.66 -8.29
CA THR A 29 7.24 -8.74 -9.31
C THR A 29 6.51 -9.50 -10.40
N THR A 30 5.37 -8.96 -10.85
CA THR A 30 4.65 -9.47 -12.02
C THR A 30 4.22 -8.34 -12.95
N GLU A 31 4.16 -8.64 -14.23
CA GLU A 31 3.61 -7.75 -15.25
C GLU A 31 2.21 -8.23 -15.63
N ILE A 32 1.29 -7.28 -15.80
CA ILE A 32 -0.12 -7.52 -16.06
C ILE A 32 -0.54 -6.77 -17.30
N ASN A 33 -1.15 -7.47 -18.27
CA ASN A 33 -1.82 -6.82 -19.38
C ASN A 33 -3.10 -6.15 -18.88
N ILE A 34 -3.19 -4.84 -19.08
CA ILE A 34 -4.30 -4.03 -18.58
C ILE A 34 -5.22 -3.48 -19.67
N THR A 35 -5.17 -4.04 -20.89
CA THR A 35 -5.99 -3.56 -22.01
C THR A 35 -7.47 -3.50 -21.61
N GLY A 36 -8.07 -4.63 -21.23
CA GLY A 36 -9.48 -4.66 -20.84
C GLY A 36 -9.79 -3.87 -19.56
N LEU A 37 -8.80 -3.73 -18.66
CA LEU A 37 -8.96 -2.93 -17.43
C LEU A 37 -9.04 -1.42 -17.75
N ARG A 38 -8.26 -0.93 -18.71
CA ARG A 38 -8.34 0.48 -19.15
C ARG A 38 -9.68 0.81 -19.79
N GLU A 39 -10.17 -0.09 -20.64
CA GLU A 39 -11.49 0.02 -21.27
C GLU A 39 -12.59 0.06 -20.20
N PHE A 40 -12.58 -0.89 -19.28
CA PHE A 40 -13.53 -0.95 -18.17
C PHE A 40 -13.52 0.34 -17.32
N CYS A 41 -12.34 0.86 -16.97
CA CYS A 41 -12.25 2.10 -16.20
C CYS A 41 -12.89 3.29 -16.93
N LYS A 42 -12.68 3.38 -18.25
CA LYS A 42 -13.27 4.44 -19.09
C LYS A 42 -14.78 4.31 -19.20
N GLU A 43 -15.29 3.09 -19.43
CA GLU A 43 -16.73 2.81 -19.58
C GLU A 43 -17.53 3.08 -18.30
N ASN A 44 -16.92 2.84 -17.12
CA ASN A 44 -17.59 2.94 -15.82
C ASN A 44 -17.27 4.23 -15.06
N ASP A 45 -16.45 5.12 -15.63
CA ASP A 45 -16.00 6.37 -14.99
C ASP A 45 -15.38 6.12 -13.60
N VAL A 46 -14.41 5.19 -13.53
CA VAL A 46 -13.68 4.85 -12.33
C VAL A 46 -12.17 4.94 -12.56
N THR A 47 -11.42 5.29 -11.53
CA THR A 47 -9.95 5.42 -11.65
C THR A 47 -9.28 4.05 -11.61
N LEU A 48 -8.23 3.89 -12.42
CA LEU A 48 -7.39 2.68 -12.41
C LEU A 48 -6.86 2.36 -11.00
N THR A 49 -6.43 3.38 -10.27
CA THR A 49 -5.94 3.25 -8.89
C THR A 49 -6.99 2.65 -7.96
N ALA A 50 -8.23 3.14 -8.01
CA ALA A 50 -9.31 2.64 -7.16
C ALA A 50 -9.65 1.18 -7.48
N VAL A 51 -9.65 0.81 -8.76
CA VAL A 51 -9.87 -0.58 -9.19
C VAL A 51 -8.75 -1.49 -8.69
N ILE A 52 -7.49 -1.09 -8.87
CA ILE A 52 -6.34 -1.88 -8.38
C ILE A 52 -6.45 -2.07 -6.85
N ILE A 53 -6.68 -1.01 -6.10
CA ILE A 53 -6.82 -1.06 -4.64
C ILE A 53 -7.93 -2.03 -4.23
N LYS A 54 -9.09 -1.98 -4.89
CA LYS A 54 -10.22 -2.87 -4.57
C LYS A 54 -9.90 -4.33 -4.85
N VAL A 55 -9.26 -4.64 -5.98
CA VAL A 55 -8.85 -6.00 -6.33
C VAL A 55 -7.81 -6.52 -5.33
N LEU A 56 -6.78 -5.74 -5.03
CA LEU A 56 -5.77 -6.10 -4.04
C LEU A 56 -6.41 -6.39 -2.68
N ALA A 57 -7.30 -5.54 -2.19
CA ALA A 57 -7.99 -5.77 -0.92
C ALA A 57 -8.87 -7.02 -0.94
N SER A 58 -9.50 -7.34 -2.07
CA SER A 58 -10.31 -8.55 -2.22
C SER A 58 -9.47 -9.83 -2.20
N VAL A 59 -8.29 -9.79 -2.82
CA VAL A 59 -7.34 -10.92 -2.76
C VAL A 59 -6.78 -11.07 -1.34
N GLN A 60 -6.37 -9.98 -0.70
CA GLN A 60 -5.88 -10.03 0.69
C GLN A 60 -6.90 -10.63 1.67
N LYS A 61 -8.19 -10.35 1.48
CA LYS A 61 -9.26 -10.93 2.30
C LYS A 61 -9.35 -12.45 2.14
N LYS A 62 -8.98 -13.01 0.99
CA LYS A 62 -8.92 -14.45 0.73
C LYS A 62 -7.65 -15.11 1.28
N HIS A 63 -6.59 -14.32 1.53
CA HIS A 63 -5.31 -14.75 2.08
C HIS A 63 -5.05 -14.15 3.47
N PRO A 64 -5.68 -14.68 4.55
CA PRO A 64 -5.66 -14.04 5.87
C PRO A 64 -4.25 -13.82 6.45
N LEU A 65 -3.29 -14.71 6.14
CA LEU A 65 -1.90 -14.54 6.59
C LEU A 65 -1.26 -13.30 5.96
N SER A 66 -1.58 -12.96 4.71
CA SER A 66 -1.06 -11.75 4.07
C SER A 66 -1.69 -10.46 4.63
N ASN A 67 -2.94 -10.55 5.14
CA ASN A 67 -3.64 -9.44 5.84
C ASN A 67 -3.36 -9.45 7.35
N SER A 68 -2.24 -9.99 7.80
CA SER A 68 -1.93 -10.17 9.21
C SER A 68 -0.77 -9.28 9.68
N PHE A 69 -0.51 -9.32 10.97
CA PHE A 69 0.67 -8.70 11.58
C PHE A 69 1.07 -9.39 12.88
N ILE A 70 2.34 -9.26 13.24
CA ILE A 70 2.85 -9.74 14.53
C ILE A 70 2.73 -8.62 15.56
N ALA A 71 2.10 -8.92 16.70
CA ALA A 71 2.08 -8.08 17.89
C ALA A 71 2.16 -8.94 19.15
N ARG A 72 2.23 -8.31 20.33
CA ARG A 72 2.22 -9.05 21.60
C ARG A 72 0.79 -9.22 22.11
N ASN A 73 0.49 -10.39 22.66
CA ASN A 73 -0.76 -10.62 23.38
C ASN A 73 -0.65 -10.15 24.85
N ILE A 74 -1.73 -10.31 25.62
CA ILE A 74 -1.80 -9.92 27.04
C ILE A 74 -0.71 -10.59 27.90
N PHE A 75 -0.17 -11.73 27.48
CA PHE A 75 0.94 -12.44 28.14
C PHE A 75 2.30 -12.06 27.56
N LEU A 76 2.41 -10.97 26.81
CA LEU A 76 3.61 -10.46 26.13
C LEU A 76 4.24 -11.43 25.12
N ARG A 77 3.52 -12.49 24.72
CA ARG A 77 3.96 -13.44 23.70
C ARG A 77 3.69 -12.89 22.30
N LYS A 78 4.65 -13.09 21.39
CA LYS A 78 4.46 -12.78 19.97
C LYS A 78 3.33 -13.63 19.40
N THR A 79 2.37 -12.99 18.77
CA THR A 79 1.15 -13.61 18.21
C THR A 79 0.90 -13.02 16.84
N ILE A 80 0.47 -13.83 15.88
CA ILE A 80 -0.02 -13.36 14.58
C ILE A 80 -1.50 -13.01 14.75
N TYR A 81 -1.85 -11.77 14.45
CA TYR A 81 -3.22 -11.28 14.44
C TYR A 81 -3.74 -11.26 13.02
N LEU A 82 -4.96 -11.75 12.83
CA LEU A 82 -5.66 -11.86 11.54
C LEU A 82 -6.86 -10.89 11.56
N PRO A 83 -6.70 -9.65 11.09
CA PRO A 83 -7.81 -8.70 11.03
C PRO A 83 -8.91 -9.17 10.08
N ASP A 84 -10.16 -8.94 10.47
CA ASP A 84 -11.32 -9.26 9.63
C ASP A 84 -11.43 -8.33 8.43
N GLU A 85 -11.00 -7.08 8.56
CA GLU A 85 -11.08 -6.07 7.51
C GLU A 85 -9.70 -5.74 6.94
N VAL A 86 -9.70 -5.23 5.72
CA VAL A 86 -8.48 -4.77 5.04
C VAL A 86 -8.39 -3.26 5.17
N ASP A 87 -7.42 -2.80 5.95
CA ASP A 87 -7.07 -1.39 6.11
C ASP A 87 -5.80 -1.08 5.33
N MET A 88 -5.90 -0.23 4.31
CA MET A 88 -4.79 0.02 3.40
C MET A 88 -4.05 1.31 3.72
N ALA A 89 -2.77 1.22 4.02
CA ALA A 89 -1.86 2.35 4.14
C ALA A 89 -1.43 2.83 2.75
N VAL A 90 -1.99 3.94 2.31
CA VAL A 90 -1.72 4.52 0.98
C VAL A 90 -0.69 5.63 1.11
N ALA A 91 0.40 5.54 0.34
CA ALA A 91 1.38 6.60 0.22
C ALA A 91 0.85 7.71 -0.69
N ILE A 92 0.71 8.91 -0.14
CA ILE A 92 0.24 10.11 -0.86
C ILE A 92 1.35 11.13 -0.91
N GLU A 93 1.61 11.66 -2.10
CA GLU A 93 2.54 12.77 -2.28
C GLU A 93 1.86 14.08 -1.90
N MET A 94 2.56 14.88 -1.13
CA MET A 94 2.13 16.20 -0.69
C MET A 94 3.23 17.23 -0.86
N HIS A 95 2.82 18.48 -0.97
CA HIS A 95 3.71 19.63 -0.88
C HIS A 95 3.45 20.35 0.43
N ALA A 96 4.45 20.39 1.31
CA ALA A 96 4.44 21.19 2.52
C ALA A 96 5.88 21.46 2.99
N PHE A 97 6.06 22.47 3.84
CA PHE A 97 7.37 22.83 4.40
C PHE A 97 8.44 23.08 3.32
N ASP A 98 8.05 23.71 2.22
CA ASP A 98 8.89 24.02 1.04
C ASP A 98 9.52 22.77 0.40
N SER A 99 8.89 21.62 0.52
CA SER A 99 9.36 20.38 -0.09
C SER A 99 8.22 19.45 -0.49
N HIS A 100 8.48 18.62 -1.51
CA HIS A 100 7.65 17.46 -1.81
C HIS A 100 8.05 16.29 -0.91
N PHE A 101 7.06 15.58 -0.38
CA PHE A 101 7.28 14.38 0.41
C PHE A 101 6.07 13.46 0.33
N SER A 102 6.31 12.19 0.62
CA SER A 102 5.23 11.21 0.74
C SER A 102 4.82 11.05 2.19
N THR A 103 3.52 11.07 2.44
CA THR A 103 2.93 10.71 3.74
C THR A 103 2.04 9.49 3.59
N ILE A 104 1.72 8.83 4.68
CA ILE A 104 0.89 7.63 4.69
C ILE A 104 -0.46 7.99 5.30
N VAL A 105 -1.52 7.64 4.59
CA VAL A 105 -2.91 7.72 5.08
C VAL A 105 -3.51 6.33 5.05
N VAL A 106 -4.25 5.96 6.09
CA VAL A 106 -4.88 4.63 6.17
C VAL A 106 -6.34 4.73 5.75
N LEU A 107 -6.66 4.13 4.61
CA LEU A 107 -8.03 3.92 4.15
C LEU A 107 -8.60 2.69 4.86
N ARG A 108 -9.79 2.82 5.46
CA ARG A 108 -10.41 1.77 6.28
C ARG A 108 -11.35 0.90 5.49
N ASP A 109 -11.44 -0.35 5.90
CA ASP A 109 -12.48 -1.30 5.45
C ASP A 109 -12.61 -1.39 3.92
N ILE A 110 -11.48 -1.34 3.20
CA ILE A 110 -11.43 -1.27 1.72
C ILE A 110 -12.17 -2.44 1.08
N ASN A 111 -12.11 -3.61 1.68
CA ASN A 111 -12.81 -4.80 1.20
C ASN A 111 -14.35 -4.63 1.19
N ARG A 112 -14.91 -3.72 2.00
CA ARG A 112 -16.35 -3.41 2.04
C ARG A 112 -16.77 -2.26 1.12
N LYS A 113 -15.86 -1.32 0.82
CA LYS A 113 -16.13 -0.15 -0.02
C LYS A 113 -16.30 -0.51 -1.48
N THR A 114 -17.13 0.22 -2.18
CA THR A 114 -17.22 0.22 -3.63
C THR A 114 -16.01 0.91 -4.25
N VAL A 115 -15.75 0.67 -5.54
CA VAL A 115 -14.67 1.36 -6.27
C VAL A 115 -14.85 2.87 -6.30
N ARG A 116 -16.12 3.34 -6.42
CA ARG A 116 -16.42 4.78 -6.43
C ARG A 116 -16.14 5.44 -5.08
N GLU A 117 -16.49 4.79 -3.96
CA GLU A 117 -16.16 5.27 -2.62
C GLU A 117 -14.64 5.36 -2.41
N ILE A 118 -13.89 4.34 -2.85
CA ILE A 118 -12.42 4.35 -2.79
C ILE A 118 -11.86 5.49 -3.63
N GLY A 119 -12.35 5.67 -4.85
CA GLY A 119 -11.93 6.75 -5.74
C GLY A 119 -12.17 8.12 -5.15
N SER A 120 -13.37 8.37 -4.63
CA SER A 120 -13.75 9.65 -3.98
C SER A 120 -12.91 9.92 -2.73
N GLU A 121 -12.64 8.90 -1.91
CA GLU A 121 -11.81 9.06 -0.71
C GLU A 121 -10.37 9.42 -1.06
N ILE A 122 -9.78 8.78 -2.07
CA ILE A 122 -8.41 9.08 -2.54
C ILE A 122 -8.34 10.49 -3.13
N ASP A 123 -9.33 10.86 -3.93
CA ASP A 123 -9.38 12.20 -4.54
C ASP A 123 -9.54 13.28 -3.48
N GLY A 124 -10.44 13.08 -2.51
CA GLY A 124 -10.58 13.97 -1.36
C GLY A 124 -9.28 14.18 -0.60
N LEU A 125 -8.48 13.13 -0.40
CA LEU A 125 -7.20 13.21 0.29
C LEU A 125 -6.15 14.02 -0.47
N ARG A 126 -6.18 14.04 -1.81
CA ARG A 126 -5.24 14.81 -2.64
C ARG A 126 -5.41 16.33 -2.50
N HIS A 127 -6.60 16.77 -2.12
CA HIS A 127 -6.93 18.18 -1.94
C HIS A 127 -6.68 18.69 -0.52
N LEU A 128 -6.33 17.80 0.43
CA LEU A 128 -6.05 18.20 1.80
C LEU A 128 -4.64 18.77 1.93
N THR A 129 -4.52 19.76 2.82
CA THR A 129 -3.21 20.20 3.31
C THR A 129 -2.69 19.23 4.37
N TYR A 130 -1.38 19.25 4.64
CA TYR A 130 -0.77 18.38 5.66
C TYR A 130 -1.47 18.47 7.03
N THR A 131 -1.89 19.67 7.43
CA THR A 131 -2.56 19.91 8.71
C THR A 131 -3.98 19.36 8.79
N GLN A 132 -4.61 19.11 7.65
CA GLN A 132 -5.96 18.56 7.54
C GLN A 132 -5.97 17.01 7.47
N LEU A 133 -4.80 16.40 7.28
CA LEU A 133 -4.72 14.95 7.22
C LEU A 133 -5.13 14.28 8.54
N PRO A 134 -5.75 13.09 8.47
CA PRO A 134 -5.94 12.26 9.65
C PRO A 134 -4.61 12.08 10.38
N LEU A 135 -4.61 12.20 11.70
CA LEU A 135 -3.42 12.06 12.56
C LEU A 135 -2.37 13.19 12.44
N SER A 136 -2.60 14.26 11.66
CA SER A 136 -1.67 15.41 11.58
C SER A 136 -1.38 16.03 12.97
N GLY A 137 -2.37 16.11 13.84
CA GLY A 137 -2.20 16.55 15.22
C GLY A 137 -1.28 15.63 16.03
N LEU A 138 -1.40 14.32 15.86
CA LEU A 138 -0.54 13.34 16.52
C LEU A 138 0.91 13.44 16.03
N THR A 139 1.11 13.56 14.72
CA THR A 139 2.46 13.73 14.15
C THR A 139 3.10 15.04 14.61
N THR A 140 2.34 16.13 14.66
CA THR A 140 2.82 17.43 15.19
C THR A 140 3.20 17.35 16.67
N LEU A 141 2.41 16.62 17.47
CA LEU A 141 2.74 16.37 18.88
C LEU A 141 4.02 15.53 19.00
N MET A 142 4.11 14.45 18.24
CA MET A 142 5.29 13.58 18.21
C MET A 142 6.55 14.35 17.79
N ASP A 143 6.45 15.31 16.88
CA ASP A 143 7.61 16.10 16.46
C ASP A 143 8.25 16.92 17.59
N ARG A 144 7.51 17.23 18.64
CA ARG A 144 8.02 17.93 19.84
C ARG A 144 8.79 17.01 20.79
N LEU A 145 8.58 15.69 20.68
CA LEU A 145 9.21 14.71 21.55
C LEU A 145 10.67 14.43 21.15
N PRO A 146 11.54 14.09 22.08
CA PRO A 146 12.86 13.50 21.81
C PRO A 146 12.73 12.19 21.00
N ASP A 147 13.72 11.86 20.17
CA ASP A 147 13.64 10.69 19.27
C ASP A 147 13.52 9.37 20.03
N PHE A 148 14.16 9.24 21.19
CA PHE A 148 14.02 8.04 22.02
C PHE A 148 12.58 7.83 22.53
N MET A 149 11.86 8.91 22.87
CA MET A 149 10.45 8.82 23.27
C MET A 149 9.55 8.42 22.11
N LYS A 150 9.82 8.93 20.89
CA LYS A 150 9.13 8.51 19.67
C LYS A 150 9.34 7.02 19.42
N SER A 151 10.58 6.56 19.53
CA SER A 151 10.92 5.15 19.33
C SER A 151 10.23 4.25 20.34
N ILE A 152 10.18 4.63 21.60
CA ILE A 152 9.44 3.90 22.65
C ILE A 152 7.94 3.93 22.35
N GLY A 153 7.36 5.09 22.06
CA GLY A 153 5.93 5.25 21.77
C GLY A 153 5.49 4.41 20.57
N LEU A 154 6.19 4.49 19.44
CA LEU A 154 5.95 3.64 18.28
C LEU A 154 6.15 2.15 18.61
N GLY A 155 7.12 1.83 19.49
CA GLY A 155 7.33 0.48 19.98
C GLY A 155 6.12 -0.08 20.71
N ILE A 156 5.58 0.68 21.65
CA ILE A 156 4.39 0.29 22.43
C ILE A 156 3.17 0.17 21.49
N VAL A 157 2.90 1.19 20.69
CA VAL A 157 1.76 1.22 19.76
C VAL A 157 1.80 0.02 18.81
N SER A 158 2.97 -0.32 18.29
CA SER A 158 3.13 -1.45 17.37
C SER A 158 2.86 -2.83 18.00
N GLN A 159 2.84 -2.91 19.34
CA GLN A 159 2.53 -4.14 20.08
C GLN A 159 1.06 -4.23 20.54
N ILE A 160 0.29 -3.16 20.43
CA ILE A 160 -1.14 -3.14 20.78
C ILE A 160 -1.94 -3.34 19.49
N PRO A 161 -2.60 -4.51 19.27
CA PRO A 161 -3.18 -4.88 17.99
C PRO A 161 -4.14 -3.83 17.41
N ALA A 162 -5.07 -3.33 18.22
CA ALA A 162 -6.05 -2.33 17.78
C ALA A 162 -5.41 -1.00 17.37
N LEU A 163 -4.39 -0.52 18.13
CA LEU A 163 -3.67 0.71 17.80
C LEU A 163 -2.78 0.52 16.59
N ARG A 164 -2.11 -0.65 16.48
CA ARG A 164 -1.29 -0.99 15.32
C ARG A 164 -2.12 -0.96 14.03
N GLN A 165 -3.24 -1.67 13.99
CA GLN A 165 -4.14 -1.66 12.84
C GLN A 165 -4.66 -0.24 12.55
N ARG A 166 -5.07 0.49 13.59
CA ARG A 166 -5.60 1.85 13.43
C ARG A 166 -4.56 2.83 12.88
N LEU A 167 -3.29 2.73 13.24
CA LEU A 167 -2.27 3.71 12.85
C LEU A 167 -1.49 3.31 11.60
N PHE A 168 -1.29 2.01 11.36
CA PHE A 168 -0.48 1.54 10.24
C PHE A 168 -1.29 0.83 9.15
N GLY A 169 -2.54 0.42 9.43
CA GLY A 169 -3.30 -0.45 8.52
C GLY A 169 -2.85 -1.90 8.58
N THR A 170 -3.27 -2.70 7.58
CA THR A 170 -2.93 -4.12 7.44
C THR A 170 -2.10 -4.42 6.20
N MET A 171 -2.22 -3.58 5.15
CA MET A 171 -1.42 -3.67 3.93
C MET A 171 -1.01 -2.28 3.43
N GLY A 172 0.07 -2.21 2.65
CA GLY A 172 0.60 -0.98 2.08
C GLY A 172 0.32 -0.86 0.58
N PHE A 173 0.17 0.38 0.10
CA PHE A 173 0.00 0.69 -1.32
C PHE A 173 0.76 1.97 -1.67
N SER A 174 1.55 1.90 -2.73
CA SER A 174 2.22 3.05 -3.31
C SER A 174 2.19 2.98 -4.83
N SER A 175 1.94 4.10 -5.50
CA SER A 175 1.99 4.19 -6.96
C SER A 175 2.90 5.33 -7.38
N LEU A 176 3.94 4.98 -8.11
CA LEU A 176 4.91 5.92 -8.67
C LEU A 176 4.91 5.92 -10.21
N GLY A 177 3.88 5.35 -10.82
CA GLY A 177 3.75 5.23 -12.27
C GLY A 177 3.82 6.56 -13.02
N LYS A 178 3.33 7.65 -12.40
CA LYS A 178 3.42 9.00 -12.98
C LYS A 178 4.86 9.51 -13.22
N TYR A 179 5.85 8.87 -12.58
CA TYR A 179 7.27 9.20 -12.74
C TYR A 179 7.99 8.31 -13.76
N GLY A 180 7.27 7.44 -14.47
CA GLY A 180 7.85 6.53 -15.46
C GLY A 180 8.67 5.38 -14.86
N LEU A 181 8.55 5.12 -13.55
CA LEU A 181 9.23 3.99 -12.92
C LEU A 181 8.52 2.70 -13.31
N LYS A 182 9.28 1.73 -13.84
CA LYS A 182 8.74 0.42 -14.21
C LYS A 182 8.32 -0.38 -12.99
N SER A 183 9.17 -0.46 -11.97
CA SER A 183 8.93 -1.19 -10.72
C SER A 183 9.71 -0.55 -9.59
N PHE A 184 9.29 -0.77 -8.36
CA PHE A 184 10.00 -0.35 -7.16
C PHE A 184 9.51 -1.14 -5.95
N ASP A 185 10.39 -1.32 -4.99
CA ASP A 185 10.07 -1.96 -3.72
C ASP A 185 9.47 -0.96 -2.75
N THR A 186 8.51 -1.43 -1.96
CA THR A 186 7.85 -0.60 -0.95
C THR A 186 8.48 -0.80 0.42
N LEU A 187 8.51 0.27 1.21
CA LEU A 187 9.01 0.24 2.58
C LEU A 187 7.87 0.57 3.56
N PHE A 188 7.08 -0.43 3.90
CA PHE A 188 6.03 -0.33 4.91
C PHE A 188 6.37 -1.17 6.14
N TYR A 189 6.00 -0.69 7.33
CA TYR A 189 6.03 -1.49 8.56
C TYR A 189 4.78 -2.39 8.66
N LEU A 190 4.54 -3.14 7.58
CA LEU A 190 3.38 -3.99 7.35
C LEU A 190 3.83 -5.34 6.82
N ASN A 191 2.93 -6.33 6.88
CA ASN A 191 3.22 -7.66 6.39
C ASN A 191 3.35 -7.69 4.86
N VAL A 192 2.46 -6.98 4.16
CA VAL A 192 2.48 -6.90 2.69
C VAL A 192 2.35 -5.45 2.25
N GLY A 193 3.14 -5.06 1.25
CA GLY A 193 3.05 -3.78 0.57
C GLY A 193 3.09 -3.96 -0.95
N TYR A 194 2.32 -3.15 -1.68
CA TYR A 194 2.28 -3.17 -3.14
C TYR A 194 2.82 -1.88 -3.73
N GLY A 195 3.79 -2.02 -4.63
CA GLY A 195 4.33 -0.96 -5.48
C GLY A 195 3.76 -1.07 -6.89
N ILE A 196 3.15 0.00 -7.38
CA ILE A 196 2.53 0.06 -8.71
C ILE A 196 3.40 0.93 -9.61
N GLY A 197 3.98 0.30 -10.63
CA GLY A 197 4.79 0.96 -11.64
C GLY A 197 4.00 1.76 -12.67
N GLY A 198 4.70 2.28 -13.66
CA GLY A 198 4.12 2.95 -14.81
C GLY A 198 3.48 1.98 -15.79
N ILE A 199 2.63 2.53 -16.65
CA ILE A 199 2.09 1.79 -17.79
C ILE A 199 3.11 1.85 -18.92
N GLU A 200 3.51 0.68 -19.42
CA GLU A 200 4.42 0.53 -20.55
C GLU A 200 3.69 -0.17 -21.70
N GLU A 201 3.98 0.23 -22.93
CA GLU A 201 3.52 -0.49 -24.12
C GLU A 201 4.49 -1.64 -24.42
N LYS A 202 3.98 -2.88 -24.35
CA LYS A 202 4.75 -4.09 -24.64
C LYS A 202 4.32 -4.73 -25.95
N VAL A 203 5.31 -5.15 -26.73
CA VAL A 203 5.11 -5.96 -27.92
C VAL A 203 5.01 -7.43 -27.50
N ILE A 204 3.91 -8.08 -27.85
CA ILE A 204 3.66 -9.49 -27.59
C ILE A 204 3.31 -10.22 -28.89
N LEU A 205 3.59 -11.51 -28.97
CA LEU A 205 3.08 -12.38 -30.02
C LEU A 205 1.79 -13.05 -29.52
N LYS A 206 0.67 -12.78 -30.18
CA LYS A 206 -0.62 -13.38 -29.86
C LYS A 206 -1.30 -13.87 -31.14
N ASP A 207 -1.73 -15.12 -31.14
CA ASP A 207 -2.41 -15.77 -32.27
C ASP A 207 -1.65 -15.62 -33.61
N GLY A 208 -0.30 -15.72 -33.55
CA GLY A 208 0.57 -15.58 -34.73
C GLY A 208 0.77 -14.15 -35.21
N SER A 209 0.21 -13.15 -34.56
CA SER A 209 0.36 -11.73 -34.89
C SER A 209 1.10 -10.96 -33.79
N VAL A 210 1.88 -9.95 -34.20
CA VAL A 210 2.53 -9.02 -33.30
C VAL A 210 1.52 -7.96 -32.85
N GLN A 211 1.32 -7.83 -31.55
CA GLN A 211 0.42 -6.85 -30.96
C GLN A 211 1.15 -6.03 -29.91
N THR A 212 0.77 -4.76 -29.77
CA THR A 212 1.23 -3.90 -28.68
C THR A 212 0.13 -3.80 -27.62
N VAL A 213 0.47 -4.09 -26.39
CA VAL A 213 -0.48 -4.09 -25.26
C VAL A 213 0.04 -3.25 -24.10
N PRO A 214 -0.83 -2.47 -23.44
CA PRO A 214 -0.45 -1.75 -22.23
C PRO A 214 -0.26 -2.74 -21.07
N THR A 215 0.89 -2.67 -20.43
CA THR A 215 1.23 -3.50 -19.26
C THR A 215 1.51 -2.64 -18.04
N LEU A 216 1.17 -3.15 -16.88
CA LEU A 216 1.43 -2.57 -15.58
C LEU A 216 2.26 -3.53 -14.76
N THR A 217 3.29 -3.04 -14.09
CA THR A 217 4.09 -3.86 -13.17
C THR A 217 3.59 -3.66 -11.74
N ILE A 218 3.33 -4.77 -11.05
CA ILE A 218 3.04 -4.82 -9.62
C ILE A 218 4.20 -5.52 -8.91
N THR A 219 4.79 -4.84 -7.95
CA THR A 219 5.78 -5.41 -7.01
C THR A 219 5.10 -5.63 -5.67
N GLN A 220 5.17 -6.85 -5.15
CA GLN A 220 4.75 -7.21 -3.80
C GLN A 220 5.99 -7.28 -2.92
N THR A 221 5.94 -6.63 -1.76
CA THR A 221 6.95 -6.72 -0.69
C THR A 221 6.29 -7.42 0.49
N SER A 222 6.86 -8.54 0.94
CA SER A 222 6.27 -9.38 2.00
C SER A 222 7.23 -9.61 3.15
N ASP A 223 6.73 -9.57 4.40
CA ASP A 223 7.47 -9.97 5.60
C ASP A 223 7.62 -11.50 5.63
N HIS A 224 8.83 -12.00 5.34
CA HIS A 224 9.11 -13.43 5.22
C HIS A 224 8.93 -14.23 6.52
N ARG A 225 8.70 -13.57 7.64
CA ARG A 225 8.36 -14.24 8.90
C ARG A 225 6.92 -14.78 8.94
N ILE A 226 6.07 -14.30 8.02
CA ILE A 226 4.64 -14.64 7.97
C ILE A 226 4.27 -15.20 6.59
N VAL A 227 4.70 -14.55 5.53
CA VAL A 227 4.41 -14.94 4.15
C VAL A 227 5.69 -15.45 3.51
N ASP A 228 5.71 -16.74 3.19
CA ASP A 228 6.83 -17.33 2.44
C ASP A 228 6.73 -17.04 0.93
N GLY A 229 7.82 -17.28 0.20
CA GLY A 229 7.89 -16.99 -1.23
C GLY A 229 6.85 -17.75 -2.07
N ALA A 230 6.47 -18.96 -1.67
CA ALA A 230 5.45 -19.73 -2.39
C ALA A 230 4.05 -19.14 -2.21
N GLU A 231 3.73 -18.66 -1.01
CA GLU A 231 2.46 -17.97 -0.74
C GLU A 231 2.43 -16.60 -1.45
N ALA A 232 3.51 -15.83 -1.36
CA ALA A 232 3.64 -14.55 -2.07
C ALA A 232 3.46 -14.71 -3.59
N ALA A 233 4.07 -15.73 -4.18
CA ALA A 233 3.92 -16.04 -5.60
C ALA A 233 2.48 -16.45 -5.97
N ARG A 234 1.77 -17.23 -5.12
CA ARG A 234 0.35 -17.59 -5.33
C ARG A 234 -0.55 -16.35 -5.31
N ILE A 235 -0.33 -15.44 -4.36
CA ILE A 235 -1.08 -14.17 -4.25
C ILE A 235 -0.88 -13.34 -5.53
N LEU A 236 0.36 -13.16 -5.97
CA LEU A 236 0.66 -12.40 -7.18
C LEU A 236 0.10 -13.05 -8.45
N ALA A 237 0.17 -14.37 -8.55
CA ALA A 237 -0.44 -15.12 -9.66
C ALA A 237 -1.97 -14.96 -9.67
N GLU A 238 -2.63 -14.98 -8.51
CA GLU A 238 -4.07 -14.73 -8.42
C GLU A 238 -4.42 -13.29 -8.84
N ILE A 239 -3.66 -12.30 -8.38
CA ILE A 239 -3.84 -10.89 -8.79
C ILE A 239 -3.73 -10.75 -10.32
N LYS A 240 -2.66 -11.30 -10.91
CA LYS A 240 -2.46 -11.29 -12.36
C LYS A 240 -3.63 -11.94 -13.09
N ARG A 241 -4.02 -13.14 -12.69
CA ARG A 241 -5.14 -13.87 -13.27
C ARG A 241 -6.44 -13.07 -13.23
N ILE A 242 -6.77 -12.45 -12.09
CA ILE A 242 -8.00 -11.64 -11.94
C ILE A 242 -8.02 -10.48 -12.94
N PHE A 243 -6.89 -9.79 -13.12
CA PHE A 243 -6.83 -8.67 -14.06
C PHE A 243 -6.86 -9.12 -15.52
N GLU A 244 -6.15 -10.18 -15.89
CA GLU A 244 -6.05 -10.63 -17.29
C GLU A 244 -7.29 -11.42 -17.76
N SER A 245 -7.99 -12.11 -16.85
CA SER A 245 -9.25 -12.83 -17.17
C SER A 245 -10.49 -11.93 -17.20
N GLY A 246 -10.41 -10.73 -16.65
CA GLY A 246 -11.58 -9.87 -16.48
C GLY A 246 -12.45 -10.18 -15.26
N GLU A 247 -12.03 -11.11 -14.38
CA GLU A 247 -12.76 -11.49 -13.15
C GLU A 247 -12.95 -10.30 -12.20
N TYR A 248 -12.11 -9.27 -12.28
CA TYR A 248 -12.28 -8.02 -11.52
C TYR A 248 -13.68 -7.41 -11.71
N LYS A 249 -14.33 -7.58 -12.88
CA LYS A 249 -15.70 -7.07 -13.14
C LYS A 249 -16.71 -7.62 -12.13
N THR A 250 -16.57 -8.88 -11.74
CA THR A 250 -17.43 -9.52 -10.72
C THR A 250 -17.10 -9.03 -9.31
N ILE A 251 -15.82 -8.77 -9.02
CA ILE A 251 -15.36 -8.27 -7.72
C ILE A 251 -15.85 -6.84 -7.48
N LEU A 252 -15.84 -6.02 -8.53
CA LEU A 252 -16.11 -4.59 -8.42
C LEU A 252 -17.59 -4.26 -8.26
N LYS A 253 -18.50 -5.11 -8.76
CA LYS A 253 -19.97 -4.90 -8.71
C LYS A 253 -20.35 -3.44 -9.04
N VAL A 254 -19.87 -2.94 -10.17
CA VAL A 254 -20.21 -1.59 -10.67
C VAL A 254 -21.56 -1.65 -11.36
#